data_99e4155fc10d0aab7578d7abb7293a32
#
_entry.id   99e4155fc10d0aab7578d7abb7293a32
#
_cell.length_a   1.000
_cell.length_b   1.000
_cell.length_c   1.000
_cell.angle_alpha   90.00
_cell.angle_beta   90.00
_cell.angle_gamma   90.00
#
_symmetry.space_group_name_H-M   'P 1'
#
loop_
_entity.id
_entity.type
_entity.pdbx_description
1 polymer ?
#
loop_
_entity_poly.entity_id
_entity_poly.type
_entity_poly.pdbx_seq_one_letter_code
_entity_poly.pdbx_strand_id
1 'polypeptide(L)'
;MPARFDVEKFNAPASSAPSGAGAQSATPRRLRRILSLDDFETAARRHLPAPIFAYVSGGCETDKSLRGNREVFDAYRWVTSVLVDTSRRTLATPLLGQTYAAPFGIAPMGISALSAYRGDLIQTQAGAAANIPAILSGTSLIAMEEVARANPQAWFQAYVPGEQERILKLLDRVEAAGFKTLVVTVDTPVSGNRENNLRAGFSTPLRPSLRLAWDGVTHPRWLLGTALRTLVKHGMPHFENSQATRGAPILSSTVTRDFGARDHLGWEHLALIRRRWPGHLVVKGILRPQDALAARDAGADGIILSNHGGRQLDGSVSPMETLPHVVDAVGPDYAVMIDSGFRRGNDVLLALALGAKFVFVGRPFNYAGAVGGEAGILHAAGILASEIRRNMALIGVRGVAELHPGLLLKRAA
;
A
#
# COMPACT_ATOMS: atom_id res chain seq x y z
N MET A 1 23.10 -14.79 -5.07
CA MET A 1 22.19 -15.04 -3.94
C MET A 1 21.56 -13.73 -3.53
N PRO A 2 20.25 -13.62 -3.37
CA PRO A 2 19.64 -12.42 -2.80
C PRO A 2 20.10 -12.29 -1.35
N ALA A 3 20.45 -11.07 -0.95
CA ALA A 3 20.83 -10.76 0.43
C ALA A 3 19.64 -11.10 1.34
N ARG A 4 19.80 -12.04 2.26
CA ARG A 4 18.78 -12.34 3.27
C ARG A 4 18.58 -11.10 4.13
N PHE A 5 17.34 -10.64 4.21
CA PHE A 5 16.94 -9.63 5.18
C PHE A 5 16.97 -10.28 6.57
N ASP A 6 17.73 -9.68 7.48
CA ASP A 6 17.92 -10.22 8.82
C ASP A 6 16.75 -9.75 9.71
N VAL A 7 15.72 -10.57 9.80
CA VAL A 7 14.53 -10.30 10.60
C VAL A 7 14.86 -10.19 12.10
N GLU A 8 15.89 -10.88 12.58
CA GLU A 8 16.34 -10.77 13.98
C GLU A 8 16.93 -9.39 14.27
N LYS A 9 17.67 -8.79 13.33
CA LYS A 9 18.13 -7.39 13.45
C LYS A 9 17.00 -6.38 13.38
N PHE A 10 15.92 -6.72 12.69
CA PHE A 10 14.71 -5.88 12.62
C PHE A 10 14.04 -5.80 14.00
N ASN A 11 14.08 -6.88 14.78
CA ASN A 11 13.49 -7.01 16.11
C ASN A 11 14.51 -6.97 17.26
N ALA A 12 15.81 -6.83 17.01
CA ALA A 12 16.84 -6.83 18.04
C ALA A 12 16.68 -5.65 19.02
N PRO A 13 16.89 -5.85 20.34
CA PRO A 13 16.88 -4.77 21.32
C PRO A 13 17.93 -3.73 21.00
N ALA A 14 17.68 -2.47 21.34
CA ALA A 14 18.53 -1.33 20.98
C ALA A 14 19.98 -1.43 21.49
N SER A 15 20.23 -2.22 22.55
CA SER A 15 21.56 -2.47 23.11
C SER A 15 22.44 -3.39 22.28
N SER A 16 21.87 -4.13 21.34
CA SER A 16 22.59 -5.04 20.44
C SER A 16 22.73 -4.49 19.00
N ALA A 17 22.26 -3.27 18.74
CA ALA A 17 22.52 -2.63 17.46
C ALA A 17 24.02 -2.31 17.37
N PRO A 18 24.77 -2.91 16.41
CA PRO A 18 26.17 -2.57 16.24
C PRO A 18 26.26 -1.06 15.95
N SER A 19 27.12 -0.38 16.68
CA SER A 19 27.51 1.00 16.40
C SER A 19 27.71 1.14 14.89
N GLY A 20 26.91 1.93 14.26
CA GLY A 20 26.72 2.36 12.85
C GLY A 20 27.53 1.84 11.66
N ALA A 21 28.52 0.98 11.82
CA ALA A 21 29.42 0.58 10.75
C ALA A 21 29.05 -0.80 10.09
N GLY A 22 28.43 -1.72 10.84
CA GLY A 22 28.20 -3.10 10.33
C GLY A 22 26.93 -3.29 9.49
N ALA A 23 25.82 -2.59 9.82
CA ALA A 23 24.56 -2.72 9.09
C ALA A 23 24.54 -1.95 7.76
N GLN A 24 25.41 -0.96 7.58
CA GLN A 24 25.53 -0.16 6.36
C GLN A 24 26.22 -0.91 5.19
N SER A 25 26.91 -2.02 5.45
CA SER A 25 27.65 -2.74 4.40
C SER A 25 26.75 -3.47 3.40
N ALA A 26 25.54 -3.88 3.79
CA ALA A 26 24.59 -4.59 2.93
C ALA A 26 23.71 -3.66 2.07
N THR A 27 23.54 -2.38 2.44
CA THR A 27 22.73 -1.44 1.68
C THR A 27 23.51 -0.92 0.45
N PRO A 28 22.94 -1.05 -0.77
CA PRO A 28 23.57 -0.51 -1.98
C PRO A 28 23.96 0.96 -1.83
N ARG A 29 25.15 1.36 -2.33
CA ARG A 29 25.68 2.73 -2.16
C ARG A 29 24.68 3.81 -2.55
N ARG A 30 23.90 3.60 -3.61
CA ARG A 30 22.87 4.53 -4.08
C ARG A 30 21.73 4.77 -3.08
N LEU A 31 21.42 3.79 -2.21
CA LEU A 31 20.36 3.87 -1.22
C LEU A 31 20.82 4.48 0.11
N ARG A 32 22.14 4.53 0.38
CA ARG A 32 22.67 5.07 1.64
C ARG A 32 22.39 6.55 1.88
N ARG A 33 22.07 7.30 0.80
CA ARG A 33 21.73 8.74 0.88
C ARG A 33 20.23 8.97 1.05
N ILE A 34 19.43 7.92 1.02
CA ILE A 34 17.98 7.95 1.24
C ILE A 34 17.75 7.69 2.72
N LEU A 35 17.32 8.72 3.44
CA LEU A 35 17.18 8.72 4.90
C LEU A 35 15.71 8.76 5.34
N SER A 36 14.80 9.07 4.43
CA SER A 36 13.36 9.14 4.66
C SER A 36 12.57 8.54 3.48
N LEU A 37 11.29 8.27 3.68
CA LEU A 37 10.43 7.83 2.58
C LEU A 37 10.20 8.94 1.54
N ASP A 38 10.28 10.21 1.93
CA ASP A 38 10.14 11.36 1.02
C ASP A 38 11.34 11.50 0.07
N ASP A 39 12.53 11.06 0.50
CA ASP A 39 13.71 11.03 -0.39
C ASP A 39 13.52 10.07 -1.56
N PHE A 40 12.77 8.96 -1.36
CA PHE A 40 12.41 8.05 -2.44
C PHE A 40 11.51 8.71 -3.48
N GLU A 41 10.58 9.57 -3.08
CA GLU A 41 9.74 10.33 -4.02
C GLU A 41 10.59 11.24 -4.91
N THR A 42 11.51 12.00 -4.30
CA THR A 42 12.45 12.86 -5.01
C THR A 42 13.34 12.07 -5.99
N ALA A 43 13.84 10.91 -5.57
CA ALA A 43 14.65 10.04 -6.42
C ALA A 43 13.83 9.40 -7.55
N ALA A 44 12.60 8.97 -7.27
CA ALA A 44 11.69 8.37 -8.24
C ALA A 44 11.26 9.38 -9.32
N ARG A 45 11.03 10.65 -8.96
CA ARG A 45 10.74 11.74 -9.90
C ARG A 45 11.81 11.91 -10.97
N ARG A 46 13.09 11.69 -10.61
CA ARG A 46 14.23 11.76 -11.53
C ARG A 46 14.45 10.48 -12.33
N HIS A 47 13.90 9.37 -11.86
CA HIS A 47 14.10 8.04 -12.44
C HIS A 47 13.01 7.65 -13.43
N LEU A 48 11.76 8.01 -13.12
CA LEU A 48 10.58 7.60 -13.88
C LEU A 48 10.22 8.62 -14.97
N PRO A 49 9.79 8.17 -16.15
CA PRO A 49 9.15 9.03 -17.14
C PRO A 49 7.98 9.81 -16.53
N ALA A 50 7.79 11.05 -16.99
CA ALA A 50 6.79 11.96 -16.44
C ALA A 50 5.36 11.36 -16.36
N PRO A 51 4.84 10.63 -17.38
CA PRO A 51 3.52 10.00 -17.29
C PRO A 51 3.42 8.99 -16.16
N ILE A 52 4.46 8.15 -15.97
CA ILE A 52 4.45 7.09 -14.95
C ILE A 52 4.58 7.71 -13.56
N PHE A 53 5.48 8.70 -13.39
CA PHE A 53 5.60 9.40 -12.12
C PHE A 53 4.29 10.10 -11.73
N ALA A 54 3.64 10.81 -12.68
CA ALA A 54 2.37 11.49 -12.45
C ALA A 54 1.24 10.52 -12.06
N TYR A 55 1.19 9.34 -12.70
CA TYR A 55 0.23 8.31 -12.34
C TYR A 55 0.37 7.89 -10.86
N VAL A 56 1.60 7.71 -10.38
CA VAL A 56 1.85 7.29 -8.99
C VAL A 56 1.63 8.43 -8.01
N SER A 57 2.17 9.63 -8.29
CA SER A 57 2.22 10.76 -7.35
C SER A 57 0.91 11.51 -7.22
N GLY A 58 0.13 11.63 -8.30
CA GLY A 58 -1.01 12.53 -8.36
C GLY A 58 -2.24 12.05 -7.58
N GLY A 59 -3.09 13.01 -7.27
CA GLY A 59 -4.42 12.81 -6.71
C GLY A 59 -5.51 13.01 -7.76
N CYS A 60 -6.60 13.67 -7.34
CA CYS A 60 -7.77 13.98 -8.14
C CYS A 60 -7.96 15.50 -8.16
N GLU A 61 -8.40 16.04 -9.28
CA GLU A 61 -8.74 17.47 -9.48
C GLU A 61 -7.66 18.42 -8.94
N THR A 62 -7.96 19.10 -7.81
CA THR A 62 -7.06 20.10 -7.21
C THR A 62 -6.08 19.53 -6.18
N ASP A 63 -6.04 18.20 -6.00
CA ASP A 63 -5.20 17.51 -5.00
C ASP A 63 -5.51 17.90 -3.53
N LYS A 64 -6.70 18.42 -3.24
CA LYS A 64 -7.10 18.85 -1.88
C LYS A 64 -7.09 17.68 -0.90
N SER A 65 -7.72 16.54 -1.27
CA SER A 65 -7.70 15.34 -0.45
C SER A 65 -6.28 14.75 -0.31
N LEU A 66 -5.45 14.84 -1.37
CA LEU A 66 -4.07 14.38 -1.32
C LEU A 66 -3.25 15.19 -0.30
N ARG A 67 -3.39 16.52 -0.28
CA ARG A 67 -2.73 17.39 0.70
C ARG A 67 -3.29 17.17 2.10
N GLY A 68 -4.62 17.15 2.27
CA GLY A 68 -5.29 16.94 3.56
C GLY A 68 -4.88 15.63 4.23
N ASN A 69 -4.59 14.57 3.45
CA ASN A 69 -4.04 13.33 3.99
C ASN A 69 -2.65 13.48 4.63
N ARG A 70 -1.93 14.57 4.35
CA ARG A 70 -0.65 14.87 5.02
C ARG A 70 -0.83 15.87 6.16
N GLU A 71 -1.62 16.89 5.93
CA GLU A 71 -1.85 17.99 6.89
C GLU A 71 -2.51 17.50 8.18
N VAL A 72 -3.33 16.45 8.11
CA VAL A 72 -4.05 15.91 9.27
C VAL A 72 -3.11 15.45 10.42
N PHE A 73 -1.89 14.99 10.10
CA PHE A 73 -0.93 14.58 11.13
C PHE A 73 -0.40 15.76 11.96
N ASP A 74 -0.46 16.98 11.44
CA ASP A 74 -0.03 18.19 12.15
C ASP A 74 -0.98 18.60 13.29
N ALA A 75 -2.18 18.03 13.31
CA ALA A 75 -3.17 18.29 14.35
C ALA A 75 -2.82 17.63 15.70
N TYR A 76 -1.85 16.72 15.75
CA TYR A 76 -1.55 15.96 16.95
C TYR A 76 -0.12 16.20 17.45
N ARG A 77 0.05 16.18 18.78
CA ARG A 77 1.36 16.26 19.47
C ARG A 77 1.43 15.16 20.51
N TRP A 78 2.61 14.57 20.67
CA TRP A 78 2.85 13.56 21.68
C TRP A 78 3.02 14.18 23.07
N VAL A 79 2.38 13.57 24.06
CA VAL A 79 2.66 13.77 25.48
C VAL A 79 3.52 12.58 25.91
N THR A 80 4.81 12.83 26.12
CA THR A 80 5.79 11.76 26.33
C THR A 80 5.92 11.39 27.79
N SER A 81 6.14 10.10 28.09
CA SER A 81 6.52 9.60 29.41
C SER A 81 8.04 9.47 29.49
N VAL A 82 8.61 9.81 30.65
CA VAL A 82 10.04 9.72 30.92
C VAL A 82 10.36 8.62 31.93
N LEU A 83 11.61 8.16 31.96
CA LEU A 83 12.11 7.12 32.89
C LEU A 83 11.38 5.77 32.76
N VAL A 84 10.84 5.48 31.57
CA VAL A 84 10.26 4.18 31.22
C VAL A 84 11.36 3.30 30.60
N ASP A 85 11.55 2.10 31.13
CA ASP A 85 12.46 1.13 30.49
C ASP A 85 11.84 0.61 29.18
N THR A 86 12.32 1.13 28.06
CA THR A 86 11.92 0.75 26.70
C THR A 86 12.95 -0.16 26.01
N SER A 87 13.94 -0.70 26.75
CA SER A 87 15.02 -1.51 26.19
C SER A 87 14.53 -2.77 25.45
N ARG A 88 13.42 -3.36 25.92
CA ARG A 88 12.79 -4.57 25.34
C ARG A 88 11.59 -4.27 24.45
N ARG A 89 11.46 -3.03 23.93
CA ARG A 89 10.32 -2.67 23.08
C ARG A 89 10.27 -3.50 21.78
N THR A 90 9.07 -3.87 21.37
CA THR A 90 8.81 -4.67 20.17
C THR A 90 7.84 -3.97 19.23
N LEU A 91 8.03 -4.18 17.93
CA LEU A 91 7.13 -3.75 16.87
C LEU A 91 6.19 -4.89 16.41
N ALA A 92 6.41 -6.09 16.91
CA ALA A 92 5.59 -7.27 16.56
C ALA A 92 4.10 -6.97 16.75
N THR A 93 3.31 -7.20 15.72
CA THR A 93 1.90 -6.81 15.68
C THR A 93 1.05 -7.95 15.15
N PRO A 94 0.08 -8.44 15.94
CA PRO A 94 -0.88 -9.44 15.47
C PRO A 94 -1.91 -8.77 14.54
N LEU A 95 -2.27 -9.48 13.45
CA LEU A 95 -3.34 -9.07 12.54
C LEU A 95 -3.90 -10.30 11.81
N LEU A 96 -5.22 -10.52 11.88
CA LEU A 96 -5.93 -11.60 11.20
C LEU A 96 -5.24 -12.97 11.36
N GLY A 97 -4.93 -13.34 12.60
CA GLY A 97 -4.31 -14.63 12.96
C GLY A 97 -2.82 -14.78 12.64
N GLN A 98 -2.16 -13.75 12.10
CA GLN A 98 -0.73 -13.72 11.82
C GLN A 98 -0.03 -12.72 12.75
N THR A 99 1.27 -12.93 13.01
CA THR A 99 2.11 -11.93 13.68
C THR A 99 3.14 -11.40 12.72
N TYR A 100 3.06 -10.10 12.46
CA TYR A 100 3.97 -9.38 11.58
C TYR A 100 5.09 -8.69 12.37
N ALA A 101 6.23 -8.44 11.72
CA ALA A 101 7.42 -7.85 12.35
C ALA A 101 7.24 -6.36 12.71
N ALA A 102 6.26 -5.68 12.12
CA ALA A 102 5.98 -4.26 12.34
C ALA A 102 4.51 -3.93 12.03
N PRO A 103 3.95 -2.85 12.60
CA PRO A 103 2.53 -2.48 12.47
C PRO A 103 2.19 -1.81 11.13
N PHE A 104 2.92 -2.13 10.07
CA PHE A 104 2.66 -1.60 8.73
C PHE A 104 2.88 -2.64 7.65
N GLY A 105 2.22 -2.43 6.51
CA GLY A 105 2.32 -3.26 5.32
C GLY A 105 2.32 -2.45 4.02
N ILE A 106 2.44 -3.14 2.90
CA ILE A 106 2.46 -2.55 1.57
C ILE A 106 1.02 -2.53 1.02
N ALA A 107 0.49 -1.32 0.79
CA ALA A 107 -0.84 -1.12 0.21
C ALA A 107 -0.90 -1.59 -1.26
N PRO A 108 -2.09 -1.97 -1.77
CA PRO A 108 -2.24 -2.35 -3.16
C PRO A 108 -1.99 -1.15 -4.09
N MET A 109 -1.03 -1.31 -4.99
CA MET A 109 -0.66 -0.31 -5.99
C MET A 109 -0.81 -0.91 -7.39
N GLY A 110 -1.71 -0.35 -8.19
CA GLY A 110 -1.90 -0.80 -9.58
C GLY A 110 -0.69 -0.53 -10.45
N ILE A 111 -0.49 -1.39 -11.44
CA ILE A 111 0.54 -1.26 -12.51
C ILE A 111 1.97 -0.97 -12.01
N SER A 112 2.34 -1.44 -10.82
CA SER A 112 3.66 -1.22 -10.23
C SER A 112 4.81 -1.75 -11.11
N ALA A 113 4.53 -2.73 -11.99
CA ALA A 113 5.50 -3.22 -12.96
C ALA A 113 5.89 -2.20 -14.04
N LEU A 114 5.17 -1.08 -14.19
CA LEU A 114 5.64 0.05 -15.00
C LEU A 114 6.66 0.93 -14.27
N SER A 115 6.59 1.01 -12.96
CA SER A 115 7.52 1.80 -12.15
C SER A 115 8.86 1.07 -11.95
N ALA A 116 8.81 -0.25 -11.77
CA ALA A 116 9.98 -1.10 -11.54
C ALA A 116 9.85 -2.41 -12.33
N TYR A 117 10.97 -2.98 -12.77
CA TYR A 117 10.97 -4.31 -13.37
C TYR A 117 10.34 -5.33 -12.40
N ARG A 118 9.21 -5.92 -12.85
CA ARG A 118 8.40 -6.84 -12.04
C ARG A 118 7.88 -6.23 -10.71
N GLY A 119 7.54 -4.93 -10.72
CA GLY A 119 7.23 -4.14 -9.53
C GLY A 119 6.22 -4.78 -8.58
N ASP A 120 5.13 -5.35 -9.11
CA ASP A 120 4.10 -6.02 -8.30
C ASP A 120 4.67 -7.26 -7.56
N LEU A 121 5.55 -8.03 -8.23
CA LEU A 121 6.17 -9.22 -7.65
C LEU A 121 7.21 -8.85 -6.57
N ILE A 122 8.10 -7.89 -6.88
CA ILE A 122 9.16 -7.52 -5.92
C ILE A 122 8.59 -6.86 -4.65
N GLN A 123 7.43 -6.19 -4.73
CA GLN A 123 6.74 -5.65 -3.55
C GLN A 123 6.29 -6.77 -2.61
N THR A 124 5.71 -7.83 -3.15
CA THR A 124 5.25 -8.96 -2.35
C THR A 124 6.41 -9.81 -1.83
N GLN A 125 7.47 -9.99 -2.61
CA GLN A 125 8.70 -10.66 -2.16
C GLN A 125 9.39 -9.90 -1.02
N ALA A 126 9.52 -8.57 -1.15
CA ALA A 126 10.07 -7.73 -0.08
C ALA A 126 9.17 -7.76 1.18
N GLY A 127 7.85 -7.80 1.01
CA GLY A 127 6.91 -7.97 2.12
C GLY A 127 7.14 -9.27 2.88
N ALA A 128 7.29 -10.39 2.17
CA ALA A 128 7.64 -11.68 2.77
C ALA A 128 8.98 -11.64 3.50
N ALA A 129 10.01 -11.08 2.85
CA ALA A 129 11.36 -10.99 3.42
C ALA A 129 11.42 -10.12 4.68
N ALA A 130 10.60 -9.07 4.76
CA ALA A 130 10.49 -8.18 5.91
C ALA A 130 9.46 -8.65 6.95
N ASN A 131 8.76 -9.76 6.71
CA ASN A 131 7.60 -10.23 7.48
C ASN A 131 6.58 -9.11 7.75
N ILE A 132 6.17 -8.43 6.66
CA ILE A 132 5.07 -7.46 6.65
C ILE A 132 4.05 -7.86 5.57
N PRO A 133 2.75 -7.61 5.75
CA PRO A 133 1.76 -7.94 4.75
C PRO A 133 1.96 -7.08 3.51
N ALA A 134 1.80 -7.69 2.33
CA ALA A 134 1.81 -6.99 1.05
C ALA A 134 0.56 -7.37 0.25
N ILE A 135 -0.15 -6.36 -0.26
CA ILE A 135 -1.41 -6.55 -0.96
C ILE A 135 -1.17 -6.40 -2.47
N LEU A 136 -1.36 -7.50 -3.22
CA LEU A 136 -1.35 -7.47 -4.68
C LEU A 136 -2.59 -6.76 -5.20
N SER A 137 -2.42 -5.78 -6.09
CA SER A 137 -3.55 -5.09 -6.71
C SER A 137 -4.20 -5.92 -7.83
N GLY A 138 -5.53 -5.91 -7.91
CA GLY A 138 -6.28 -6.46 -9.04
C GLY A 138 -5.98 -5.77 -10.39
N THR A 139 -5.26 -4.65 -10.38
CA THR A 139 -4.76 -3.99 -11.60
C THR A 139 -3.27 -4.23 -11.84
N SER A 140 -2.71 -5.26 -11.23
CA SER A 140 -1.34 -5.71 -11.44
C SER A 140 -1.12 -6.22 -12.87
N LEU A 141 0.10 -6.04 -13.35
CA LEU A 141 0.59 -6.54 -14.66
C LEU A 141 1.36 -7.87 -14.53
N ILE A 142 1.36 -8.47 -13.35
CA ILE A 142 1.95 -9.78 -13.06
C ILE A 142 0.82 -10.71 -12.62
N ALA A 143 0.76 -11.90 -13.19
CA ALA A 143 -0.28 -12.87 -12.88
C ALA A 143 -0.29 -13.21 -11.37
N MET A 144 -1.48 -13.25 -10.77
CA MET A 144 -1.66 -13.50 -9.34
C MET A 144 -1.08 -14.86 -8.92
N GLU A 145 -1.12 -15.85 -9.79
CA GLU A 145 -0.59 -17.19 -9.55
C GLU A 145 0.94 -17.18 -9.38
N GLU A 146 1.64 -16.30 -10.09
CA GLU A 146 3.08 -16.14 -9.94
C GLU A 146 3.42 -15.45 -8.63
N VAL A 147 2.65 -14.44 -8.25
CA VAL A 147 2.82 -13.72 -6.99
C VAL A 147 2.53 -14.62 -5.79
N ALA A 148 1.44 -15.40 -5.83
CA ALA A 148 1.08 -16.34 -4.76
C ALA A 148 2.16 -17.42 -4.56
N ARG A 149 2.77 -17.92 -5.64
CA ARG A 149 3.91 -18.86 -5.54
C ARG A 149 5.14 -18.23 -4.89
N ALA A 150 5.40 -16.96 -5.17
CA ALA A 150 6.55 -16.23 -4.62
C ALA A 150 6.33 -15.78 -3.17
N ASN A 151 5.09 -15.48 -2.80
CA ASN A 151 4.68 -15.12 -1.44
C ASN A 151 3.28 -15.69 -1.13
N PRO A 152 3.18 -16.89 -0.56
CA PRO A 152 1.90 -17.50 -0.20
C PRO A 152 1.10 -16.74 0.87
N GLN A 153 1.72 -15.79 1.57
CA GLN A 153 1.06 -14.94 2.57
C GLN A 153 0.64 -13.57 2.00
N ALA A 154 0.85 -13.31 0.71
CA ALA A 154 0.36 -12.09 0.07
C ALA A 154 -1.17 -12.03 0.15
N TRP A 155 -1.71 -10.82 0.29
CA TRP A 155 -3.13 -10.57 0.20
C TRP A 155 -3.48 -10.19 -1.24
N PHE A 156 -4.70 -10.47 -1.67
CA PHE A 156 -5.18 -10.06 -2.98
C PHE A 156 -6.25 -8.97 -2.87
N GLN A 157 -6.07 -7.86 -3.59
CA GLN A 157 -7.08 -6.81 -3.67
C GLN A 157 -7.84 -6.93 -4.98
N ALA A 158 -9.17 -7.04 -4.87
CA ALA A 158 -10.10 -7.08 -5.99
C ALA A 158 -10.79 -5.73 -6.20
N TYR A 159 -10.88 -5.34 -7.48
CA TYR A 159 -11.94 -4.46 -7.97
C TYR A 159 -13.03 -5.37 -8.50
N VAL A 160 -14.10 -5.48 -7.76
CA VAL A 160 -15.18 -6.43 -8.07
C VAL A 160 -15.87 -6.02 -9.36
N PRO A 161 -16.01 -6.91 -10.37
CA PRO A 161 -16.84 -6.65 -11.55
C PRO A 161 -18.32 -6.56 -11.16
N GLY A 162 -19.13 -5.87 -11.97
CA GLY A 162 -20.53 -5.63 -11.62
C GLY A 162 -21.43 -6.87 -11.68
N GLU A 163 -21.09 -7.84 -12.53
CA GLU A 163 -21.95 -8.99 -12.76
C GLU A 163 -21.61 -10.14 -11.81
N GLN A 164 -22.61 -10.73 -11.18
CA GLN A 164 -22.48 -11.80 -10.21
C GLN A 164 -21.63 -12.98 -10.71
N GLU A 165 -21.85 -13.43 -11.94
CA GLU A 165 -21.09 -14.54 -12.52
C GLU A 165 -19.62 -14.23 -12.66
N ARG A 166 -19.28 -13.00 -13.05
CA ARG A 166 -17.89 -12.53 -13.15
C ARG A 166 -17.23 -12.41 -11.78
N ILE A 167 -18.00 -12.01 -10.74
CA ILE A 167 -17.53 -12.01 -9.35
C ILE A 167 -17.11 -13.41 -8.95
N LEU A 168 -18.01 -14.40 -9.12
CA LEU A 168 -17.76 -15.77 -8.71
C LEU A 168 -16.54 -16.37 -9.43
N LYS A 169 -16.44 -16.21 -10.75
CA LYS A 169 -15.27 -16.66 -11.52
C LYS A 169 -13.95 -16.03 -11.07
N LEU A 170 -13.97 -14.74 -10.70
CA LEU A 170 -12.79 -14.08 -10.13
C LEU A 170 -12.41 -14.70 -8.79
N LEU A 171 -13.37 -14.91 -7.89
CA LEU A 171 -13.14 -15.52 -6.59
C LEU A 171 -12.58 -16.94 -6.70
N ASP A 172 -13.13 -17.75 -7.63
CA ASP A 172 -12.64 -19.10 -7.91
C ASP A 172 -11.17 -19.08 -8.32
N ARG A 173 -10.77 -18.14 -9.19
CA ARG A 173 -9.38 -17.96 -9.60
C ARG A 173 -8.48 -17.54 -8.44
N VAL A 174 -8.92 -16.57 -7.61
CA VAL A 174 -8.14 -16.08 -6.45
C VAL A 174 -7.93 -17.19 -5.43
N GLU A 175 -8.96 -17.99 -5.15
CA GLU A 175 -8.88 -19.14 -4.25
C GLU A 175 -7.95 -20.22 -4.82
N ALA A 176 -8.10 -20.56 -6.10
CA ALA A 176 -7.25 -21.55 -6.78
C ALA A 176 -5.77 -21.11 -6.83
N ALA A 177 -5.50 -19.80 -6.90
CA ALA A 177 -4.15 -19.27 -6.79
C ALA A 177 -3.54 -19.40 -5.38
N GLY A 178 -4.35 -19.67 -4.35
CA GLY A 178 -3.91 -19.95 -2.98
C GLY A 178 -3.94 -18.75 -2.02
N PHE A 179 -4.50 -17.62 -2.40
CA PHE A 179 -4.66 -16.48 -1.48
C PHE A 179 -5.59 -16.82 -0.31
N LYS A 180 -5.25 -16.31 0.88
CA LYS A 180 -6.02 -16.53 2.12
C LYS A 180 -6.75 -15.27 2.59
N THR A 181 -6.35 -14.10 2.11
CA THR A 181 -6.97 -12.81 2.45
C THR A 181 -7.36 -12.08 1.16
N LEU A 182 -8.66 -11.78 1.06
CA LEU A 182 -9.25 -10.99 -0.02
C LEU A 182 -9.56 -9.59 0.50
N VAL A 183 -9.08 -8.57 -0.22
CA VAL A 183 -9.37 -7.16 0.05
C VAL A 183 -10.30 -6.64 -1.05
N VAL A 184 -11.56 -6.36 -0.72
CA VAL A 184 -12.53 -5.80 -1.67
C VAL A 184 -12.50 -4.28 -1.59
N THR A 185 -12.16 -3.63 -2.70
CA THR A 185 -12.12 -2.17 -2.79
C THR A 185 -13.47 -1.62 -3.25
N VAL A 186 -14.08 -0.76 -2.43
CA VAL A 186 -15.45 -0.27 -2.62
C VAL A 186 -15.55 1.24 -2.92
N ASP A 187 -14.45 1.98 -2.85
CA ASP A 187 -14.38 3.44 -3.07
C ASP A 187 -14.19 3.84 -4.55
N THR A 188 -14.43 2.90 -5.48
CA THR A 188 -14.23 3.11 -6.91
C THR A 188 -15.47 2.76 -7.76
N PRO A 189 -16.66 3.28 -7.44
CA PRO A 189 -17.85 3.05 -8.27
C PRO A 189 -17.62 3.57 -9.70
N VAL A 190 -16.95 4.70 -9.81
CA VAL A 190 -16.48 5.31 -11.06
C VAL A 190 -15.01 5.73 -10.93
N SER A 191 -14.37 6.04 -12.04
CA SER A 191 -13.00 6.58 -12.03
C SER A 191 -12.99 8.02 -11.56
N GLY A 192 -12.11 8.35 -10.60
CA GLY A 192 -11.89 9.73 -10.19
C GLY A 192 -11.29 10.59 -11.31
N ASN A 193 -11.53 11.89 -11.29
CA ASN A 193 -11.04 12.84 -12.29
C ASN A 193 -9.56 13.16 -12.05
N ARG A 194 -8.65 12.37 -12.65
CA ARG A 194 -7.19 12.46 -12.48
C ARG A 194 -6.58 13.33 -13.58
N GLU A 195 -6.85 14.62 -13.54
CA GLU A 195 -6.39 15.58 -14.54
C GLU A 195 -4.87 15.62 -14.72
N ASN A 196 -4.12 15.44 -13.63
CA ASN A 196 -2.67 15.39 -13.67
C ASN A 196 -2.14 14.21 -14.52
N ASN A 197 -2.84 13.08 -14.57
CA ASN A 197 -2.50 11.98 -15.47
C ASN A 197 -2.63 12.42 -16.93
N LEU A 198 -3.75 13.05 -17.28
CA LEU A 198 -3.99 13.54 -18.64
C LEU A 198 -2.96 14.61 -19.04
N ARG A 199 -2.69 15.59 -18.16
CA ARG A 199 -1.66 16.62 -18.39
C ARG A 199 -0.28 16.03 -18.60
N ALA A 200 0.06 14.95 -17.90
CA ALA A 200 1.31 14.23 -18.07
C ALA A 200 1.34 13.26 -19.26
N GLY A 201 0.21 13.06 -19.96
CA GLY A 201 0.11 12.13 -21.08
C GLY A 201 -0.06 10.67 -20.68
N PHE A 202 -0.53 10.40 -19.45
CA PHE A 202 -0.83 9.05 -18.99
C PHE A 202 -2.26 8.65 -19.33
N SER A 203 -2.43 7.45 -19.90
CA SER A 203 -3.72 6.80 -20.15
C SER A 203 -3.65 5.31 -19.81
N THR A 204 -4.78 4.63 -19.69
CA THR A 204 -4.86 3.18 -19.46
C THR A 204 -5.81 2.52 -20.47
N PRO A 205 -5.27 1.77 -21.46
CA PRO A 205 -3.86 1.56 -21.79
C PRO A 205 -3.11 2.84 -22.15
N LEU A 206 -1.77 2.80 -22.06
CA LEU A 206 -0.90 3.88 -22.57
C LEU A 206 -1.05 3.97 -24.10
N ARG A 207 -1.19 5.18 -24.62
CA ARG A 207 -1.22 5.43 -26.07
C ARG A 207 0.18 5.71 -26.60
N PRO A 208 0.64 4.99 -27.65
CA PRO A 208 1.89 5.30 -28.30
C PRO A 208 1.89 6.77 -28.78
N SER A 209 2.94 7.53 -28.45
CA SER A 209 3.10 8.92 -28.89
C SER A 209 4.58 9.30 -28.92
N LEU A 210 4.93 10.31 -29.72
CA LEU A 210 6.29 10.85 -29.75
C LEU A 210 6.73 11.37 -28.37
N ARG A 211 5.80 11.94 -27.61
CA ARG A 211 6.05 12.38 -26.22
C ARG A 211 6.43 11.21 -25.33
N LEU A 212 5.68 10.10 -25.37
CA LEU A 212 5.98 8.91 -24.57
C LEU A 212 7.33 8.30 -24.95
N ALA A 213 7.67 8.28 -26.25
CA ALA A 213 8.97 7.83 -26.75
C ALA A 213 10.10 8.73 -26.22
N TRP A 214 9.94 10.04 -26.29
CA TRP A 214 10.90 11.01 -25.76
C TRP A 214 11.09 10.88 -24.27
N ASP A 215 10.00 10.78 -23.50
CA ASP A 215 10.04 10.54 -22.05
C ASP A 215 10.79 9.23 -21.72
N GLY A 216 10.64 8.19 -22.54
CA GLY A 216 11.41 6.95 -22.39
C GLY A 216 12.91 7.15 -22.63
N VAL A 217 13.29 7.81 -23.72
CA VAL A 217 14.71 8.04 -24.10
C VAL A 217 15.43 8.93 -23.08
N THR A 218 14.76 9.91 -22.53
CA THR A 218 15.33 10.80 -21.50
C THR A 218 15.49 10.15 -20.14
N HIS A 219 14.89 8.95 -19.95
CA HIS A 219 15.00 8.14 -18.73
C HIS A 219 15.66 6.78 -19.01
N PRO A 220 16.94 6.72 -19.48
CA PRO A 220 17.55 5.50 -20.01
C PRO A 220 17.64 4.36 -18.98
N ARG A 221 17.82 4.67 -17.70
CA ARG A 221 17.85 3.65 -16.65
C ARG A 221 16.50 2.93 -16.51
N TRP A 222 15.39 3.66 -16.58
CA TRP A 222 14.05 3.08 -16.59
C TRP A 222 13.78 2.35 -17.91
N LEU A 223 14.11 2.97 -19.04
CA LEU A 223 13.89 2.40 -20.37
C LEU A 223 14.58 1.02 -20.50
N LEU A 224 15.86 0.93 -20.18
CA LEU A 224 16.65 -0.29 -20.31
C LEU A 224 16.36 -1.27 -19.17
N GLY A 225 16.28 -0.77 -17.93
CA GLY A 225 16.15 -1.60 -16.72
C GLY A 225 14.74 -2.12 -16.46
N THR A 226 13.71 -1.42 -16.93
CA THR A 226 12.30 -1.77 -16.70
C THR A 226 11.57 -2.07 -18.01
N ALA A 227 11.40 -1.10 -18.90
CA ALA A 227 10.54 -1.25 -20.07
C ALA A 227 11.07 -2.27 -21.07
N LEU A 228 12.25 -2.06 -21.65
CA LEU A 228 12.84 -2.99 -22.64
C LEU A 228 13.12 -4.36 -22.02
N ARG A 229 13.63 -4.38 -20.80
CA ARG A 229 13.87 -5.65 -20.10
C ARG A 229 12.58 -6.46 -19.93
N THR A 230 11.45 -5.80 -19.63
CA THR A 230 10.15 -6.46 -19.52
C THR A 230 9.70 -6.98 -20.89
N LEU A 231 9.76 -6.14 -21.93
CA LEU A 231 9.34 -6.54 -23.28
C LEU A 231 10.14 -7.70 -23.83
N VAL A 232 11.47 -7.69 -23.64
CA VAL A 232 12.35 -8.78 -24.13
C VAL A 232 12.14 -10.09 -23.38
N LYS A 233 11.94 -10.03 -22.05
CA LYS A 233 11.87 -11.24 -21.23
C LYS A 233 10.46 -11.81 -21.05
N HIS A 234 9.44 -10.97 -21.11
CA HIS A 234 8.06 -11.35 -20.76
C HIS A 234 7.02 -10.93 -21.81
N GLY A 235 7.45 -10.25 -22.87
CA GLY A 235 6.55 -9.72 -23.89
C GLY A 235 5.77 -8.49 -23.38
N MET A 236 4.67 -8.16 -24.08
CA MET A 236 3.79 -7.04 -23.73
C MET A 236 3.06 -7.33 -22.42
N PRO A 237 3.21 -6.47 -21.38
CA PRO A 237 2.43 -6.61 -20.15
C PRO A 237 0.94 -6.37 -20.38
N HIS A 238 0.12 -7.13 -19.67
CA HIS A 238 -1.34 -7.00 -19.68
C HIS A 238 -1.86 -6.79 -18.25
N PHE A 239 -3.10 -6.32 -18.15
CA PHE A 239 -3.83 -6.35 -16.87
C PHE A 239 -4.22 -7.81 -16.56
N GLU A 240 -3.44 -8.44 -15.70
CA GLU A 240 -3.53 -9.89 -15.49
C GLU A 240 -4.64 -10.31 -14.51
N ASN A 241 -5.07 -9.41 -13.60
CA ASN A 241 -5.82 -9.80 -12.40
C ASN A 241 -7.15 -9.08 -12.21
N SER A 242 -7.59 -8.26 -13.18
CA SER A 242 -8.85 -7.52 -13.05
C SER A 242 -10.10 -8.39 -13.22
N GLN A 243 -9.94 -9.58 -13.81
CA GLN A 243 -11.00 -10.53 -14.12
C GLN A 243 -10.46 -11.96 -14.00
N ALA A 244 -11.33 -12.95 -14.22
CA ALA A 244 -10.93 -14.35 -14.28
C ALA A 244 -10.01 -14.67 -15.47
N THR A 245 -10.01 -13.83 -16.50
CA THR A 245 -9.18 -13.98 -17.70
C THR A 245 -8.22 -12.79 -17.84
N ARG A 246 -7.19 -12.99 -18.64
CA ARG A 246 -6.22 -11.95 -18.99
C ARG A 246 -6.90 -10.75 -19.66
N GLY A 247 -6.62 -9.55 -19.21
CA GLY A 247 -7.20 -8.31 -19.71
C GLY A 247 -6.40 -7.64 -20.81
N ALA A 248 -6.70 -6.35 -21.06
CA ALA A 248 -6.09 -5.54 -22.11
C ALA A 248 -4.56 -5.38 -21.93
N PRO A 249 -3.80 -5.19 -23.04
CA PRO A 249 -2.38 -4.85 -22.95
C PRO A 249 -2.19 -3.46 -22.34
N ILE A 250 -1.05 -3.24 -21.70
CA ILE A 250 -0.73 -1.94 -21.06
C ILE A 250 -0.47 -0.83 -22.09
N LEU A 251 -0.07 -1.18 -23.30
CA LEU A 251 0.18 -0.27 -24.41
C LEU A 251 -0.73 -0.65 -25.58
N SER A 252 -1.61 0.26 -26.00
CA SER A 252 -2.50 0.07 -27.15
C SER A 252 -3.01 1.40 -27.66
N SER A 253 -3.17 1.51 -29.00
CA SER A 253 -3.84 2.63 -29.66
C SER A 253 -5.34 2.40 -29.88
N THR A 254 -5.78 1.14 -29.90
CA THR A 254 -7.13 0.73 -30.33
C THR A 254 -7.96 0.08 -29.22
N VAL A 255 -7.32 -0.64 -28.30
CA VAL A 255 -8.02 -1.32 -27.22
C VAL A 255 -8.34 -0.35 -26.09
N THR A 256 -9.58 -0.33 -25.64
CA THR A 256 -9.98 0.34 -24.41
C THR A 256 -10.06 -0.69 -23.28
N ARG A 257 -9.65 -0.29 -22.07
CA ARG A 257 -9.81 -1.14 -20.90
C ARG A 257 -11.27 -1.12 -20.47
N ASP A 258 -11.89 -2.30 -20.43
CA ASP A 258 -13.16 -2.49 -19.77
C ASP A 258 -12.95 -2.51 -18.24
N PHE A 259 -13.46 -1.51 -17.56
CA PHE A 259 -13.47 -1.46 -16.09
C PHE A 259 -14.71 -2.16 -15.52
N GLY A 260 -15.68 -2.51 -16.35
CA GLY A 260 -17.03 -2.90 -15.94
C GLY A 260 -17.78 -1.75 -15.26
N ALA A 261 -19.09 -1.76 -15.32
CA ALA A 261 -19.92 -0.90 -14.50
C ALA A 261 -19.84 -1.39 -13.03
N ARG A 262 -19.61 -0.48 -12.08
CA ARG A 262 -19.51 -0.78 -10.65
C ARG A 262 -20.35 0.13 -9.78
N ASP A 263 -20.97 1.12 -10.38
CA ASP A 263 -21.81 2.11 -9.71
C ASP A 263 -23.11 1.54 -9.13
N HIS A 264 -23.50 0.33 -9.56
CA HIS A 264 -24.63 -0.43 -9.04
C HIS A 264 -24.25 -1.46 -7.95
N LEU A 265 -22.95 -1.56 -7.57
CA LEU A 265 -22.55 -2.49 -6.52
C LEU A 265 -23.10 -2.03 -5.15
N GLY A 266 -23.70 -2.97 -4.43
CA GLY A 266 -24.27 -2.78 -3.11
C GLY A 266 -23.79 -3.83 -2.10
N TRP A 267 -24.32 -3.75 -0.89
CA TRP A 267 -23.97 -4.65 0.22
C TRP A 267 -24.33 -6.11 -0.07
N GLU A 268 -25.34 -6.38 -0.90
CA GLU A 268 -25.71 -7.72 -1.37
C GLU A 268 -24.58 -8.41 -2.14
N HIS A 269 -23.76 -7.65 -2.87
CA HIS A 269 -22.59 -8.16 -3.56
C HIS A 269 -21.50 -8.55 -2.55
N LEU A 270 -21.30 -7.77 -1.48
CA LEU A 270 -20.38 -8.13 -0.41
C LEU A 270 -20.85 -9.40 0.32
N ALA A 271 -22.14 -9.51 0.60
CA ALA A 271 -22.73 -10.72 1.19
C ALA A 271 -22.57 -11.95 0.29
N LEU A 272 -22.70 -11.80 -1.05
CA LEU A 272 -22.39 -12.85 -2.02
C LEU A 272 -20.91 -13.26 -1.92
N ILE A 273 -19.99 -12.30 -1.91
CA ILE A 273 -18.55 -12.54 -1.80
C ILE A 273 -18.26 -13.28 -0.50
N ARG A 274 -18.82 -12.85 0.64
CA ARG A 274 -18.62 -13.52 1.94
C ARG A 274 -19.07 -14.98 1.92
N ARG A 275 -20.23 -15.27 1.34
CA ARG A 275 -20.72 -16.66 1.24
C ARG A 275 -19.81 -17.57 0.40
N ARG A 276 -19.16 -17.00 -0.64
CA ARG A 276 -18.27 -17.77 -1.53
C ARG A 276 -16.83 -17.83 -1.03
N TRP A 277 -16.35 -16.80 -0.35
CA TRP A 277 -14.94 -16.68 0.05
C TRP A 277 -14.71 -17.29 1.45
N PRO A 278 -13.89 -18.36 1.57
CA PRO A 278 -13.70 -19.05 2.86
C PRO A 278 -12.63 -18.40 3.74
N GLY A 279 -11.75 -17.58 3.17
CA GLY A 279 -10.64 -16.92 3.87
C GLY A 279 -11.02 -15.60 4.54
N HIS A 280 -10.03 -14.84 4.96
CA HIS A 280 -10.26 -13.51 5.50
C HIS A 280 -10.78 -12.55 4.44
N LEU A 281 -11.84 -11.81 4.77
CA LEU A 281 -12.46 -10.79 3.93
C LEU A 281 -12.23 -9.41 4.55
N VAL A 282 -11.61 -8.52 3.82
CA VAL A 282 -11.33 -7.15 4.23
C VAL A 282 -12.00 -6.17 3.26
N VAL A 283 -12.70 -5.15 3.77
CA VAL A 283 -13.32 -4.11 2.93
C VAL A 283 -12.48 -2.85 2.99
N LYS A 284 -12.04 -2.35 1.83
CA LYS A 284 -11.18 -1.16 1.69
C LYS A 284 -11.94 -0.01 1.04
N GLY A 285 -11.77 1.20 1.59
CA GLY A 285 -12.41 2.41 1.06
C GLY A 285 -13.52 2.95 1.95
N ILE A 286 -13.59 2.49 3.20
CA ILE A 286 -14.56 2.92 4.21
C ILE A 286 -14.09 4.24 4.82
N LEU A 287 -15.03 5.17 5.03
CA LEU A 287 -14.81 6.44 5.73
C LEU A 287 -15.90 6.77 6.77
N ARG A 288 -17.05 6.10 6.70
CA ARG A 288 -18.17 6.36 7.60
C ARG A 288 -18.32 5.24 8.63
N PRO A 289 -18.63 5.57 9.90
CA PRO A 289 -18.94 4.56 10.93
C PRO A 289 -20.06 3.60 10.52
N GLN A 290 -21.11 4.10 9.85
CA GLN A 290 -22.25 3.29 9.40
C GLN A 290 -21.82 2.23 8.37
N ASP A 291 -20.92 2.59 7.44
CA ASP A 291 -20.41 1.67 6.44
C ASP A 291 -19.46 0.65 7.07
N ALA A 292 -18.73 1.03 8.11
CA ALA A 292 -17.89 0.11 8.89
C ALA A 292 -18.73 -0.94 9.63
N LEU A 293 -19.83 -0.52 10.24
CA LEU A 293 -20.81 -1.42 10.86
C LEU A 293 -21.43 -2.36 9.82
N ALA A 294 -21.89 -1.83 8.68
CA ALA A 294 -22.45 -2.63 7.60
C ALA A 294 -21.44 -3.66 7.05
N ALA A 295 -20.16 -3.30 6.91
CA ALA A 295 -19.11 -4.22 6.49
C ALA A 295 -18.90 -5.35 7.52
N ARG A 296 -18.85 -5.01 8.82
CA ARG A 296 -18.76 -6.00 9.92
C ARG A 296 -19.96 -6.93 9.90
N ASP A 297 -21.18 -6.40 9.82
CA ASP A 297 -22.43 -7.16 9.86
C ASP A 297 -22.61 -8.03 8.59
N ALA A 298 -22.02 -7.64 7.47
CA ALA A 298 -21.89 -8.47 6.27
C ALA A 298 -20.82 -9.56 6.37
N GLY A 299 -20.12 -9.68 7.52
CA GLY A 299 -19.16 -10.75 7.83
C GLY A 299 -17.74 -10.45 7.33
N ALA A 300 -17.37 -9.19 7.12
CA ALA A 300 -15.97 -8.82 6.88
C ALA A 300 -15.16 -8.97 8.17
N ASP A 301 -13.97 -9.58 8.07
CA ASP A 301 -13.05 -9.77 9.19
C ASP A 301 -12.30 -8.50 9.59
N GLY A 302 -12.31 -7.49 8.72
CA GLY A 302 -11.72 -6.19 8.98
C GLY A 302 -11.98 -5.19 7.86
N ILE A 303 -11.61 -3.95 8.12
CA ILE A 303 -11.72 -2.85 7.14
C ILE A 303 -10.41 -2.09 7.00
N ILE A 304 -10.20 -1.46 5.84
CA ILE A 304 -9.14 -0.47 5.63
C ILE A 304 -9.81 0.87 5.39
N LEU A 305 -9.68 1.78 6.34
CA LEU A 305 -10.08 3.17 6.17
C LEU A 305 -9.21 3.81 5.10
N SER A 306 -9.83 4.37 4.06
CA SER A 306 -9.12 4.85 2.88
C SER A 306 -9.96 5.85 2.09
N ASN A 307 -9.32 6.92 1.61
CA ASN A 307 -9.83 7.75 0.53
C ASN A 307 -9.06 7.54 -0.78
N HIS A 308 -8.53 6.30 -0.95
CA HIS A 308 -7.73 5.90 -2.12
C HIS A 308 -6.47 6.77 -2.31
N GLY A 309 -5.94 7.33 -1.21
CA GLY A 309 -4.78 8.23 -1.26
C GLY A 309 -5.09 9.56 -1.95
N GLY A 310 -6.32 10.07 -1.87
CA GLY A 310 -6.77 11.30 -2.51
C GLY A 310 -6.93 11.18 -4.04
N ARG A 311 -7.27 9.98 -4.56
CA ARG A 311 -7.30 9.68 -6.02
C ARG A 311 -8.72 9.48 -6.56
N GLN A 312 -9.75 9.61 -5.73
CA GLN A 312 -11.15 9.41 -6.11
C GLN A 312 -11.94 10.72 -6.01
N LEU A 313 -12.49 11.05 -4.87
CA LEU A 313 -13.24 12.31 -4.67
C LEU A 313 -12.28 13.37 -4.10
N ASP A 314 -12.12 14.50 -4.80
CA ASP A 314 -11.38 15.63 -4.23
C ASP A 314 -12.24 16.34 -3.16
N GLY A 315 -11.62 16.79 -2.07
CA GLY A 315 -12.33 17.29 -0.90
C GLY A 315 -12.91 16.22 0.02
N SER A 316 -12.66 14.93 -0.25
CA SER A 316 -12.96 13.85 0.69
C SER A 316 -12.15 14.00 1.98
N VAL A 317 -12.77 13.68 3.11
CA VAL A 317 -12.14 13.68 4.43
C VAL A 317 -10.94 12.73 4.48
N SER A 318 -9.94 13.05 5.29
CA SER A 318 -8.84 12.13 5.55
C SER A 318 -9.31 10.93 6.39
N PRO A 319 -8.87 9.70 6.10
CA PRO A 319 -9.15 8.55 6.97
C PRO A 319 -8.74 8.74 8.42
N MET A 320 -7.68 9.50 8.69
CA MET A 320 -7.25 9.84 10.05
C MET A 320 -8.27 10.67 10.83
N GLU A 321 -9.08 11.50 10.15
CA GLU A 321 -10.12 12.30 10.79
C GLU A 321 -11.30 11.44 11.23
N THR A 322 -11.62 10.39 10.48
CA THR A 322 -12.75 9.49 10.77
C THR A 322 -12.38 8.31 11.64
N LEU A 323 -11.08 8.00 11.76
CA LEU A 323 -10.58 6.82 12.47
C LEU A 323 -11.13 6.68 13.90
N PRO A 324 -11.09 7.70 14.78
CA PRO A 324 -11.63 7.54 16.14
C PRO A 324 -13.10 7.19 16.14
N HIS A 325 -13.91 7.86 15.31
CA HIS A 325 -15.35 7.63 15.23
C HIS A 325 -15.71 6.23 14.71
N VAL A 326 -14.90 5.71 13.78
CA VAL A 326 -15.09 4.35 13.27
C VAL A 326 -14.71 3.31 14.32
N VAL A 327 -13.57 3.50 15.00
CA VAL A 327 -13.13 2.59 16.09
C VAL A 327 -14.15 2.53 17.21
N ASP A 328 -14.68 3.69 17.62
CA ASP A 328 -15.73 3.77 18.65
C ASP A 328 -17.01 3.01 18.22
N ALA A 329 -17.39 3.10 16.96
CA ALA A 329 -18.60 2.46 16.45
C ALA A 329 -18.47 0.93 16.35
N VAL A 330 -17.35 0.41 15.83
CA VAL A 330 -17.19 -1.05 15.61
C VAL A 330 -16.63 -1.80 16.81
N GLY A 331 -16.10 -1.07 17.77
CA GLY A 331 -15.50 -1.61 18.99
C GLY A 331 -14.00 -1.95 18.83
N PRO A 332 -13.30 -2.15 19.99
CA PRO A 332 -11.85 -2.26 20.02
C PRO A 332 -11.28 -3.56 19.44
N ASP A 333 -12.10 -4.61 19.33
CA ASP A 333 -11.64 -5.92 18.87
C ASP A 333 -11.70 -6.10 17.36
N TYR A 334 -12.47 -5.24 16.67
CA TYR A 334 -12.57 -5.31 15.21
C TYR A 334 -11.30 -4.80 14.52
N ALA A 335 -10.88 -5.46 13.44
CA ALA A 335 -9.66 -5.12 12.74
C ALA A 335 -9.83 -3.87 11.86
N VAL A 336 -9.73 -2.68 12.47
CA VAL A 336 -9.69 -1.40 11.76
C VAL A 336 -8.27 -1.09 11.34
N MET A 337 -8.01 -1.17 10.05
CA MET A 337 -6.75 -0.80 9.42
C MET A 337 -6.91 0.53 8.69
N ILE A 338 -5.81 1.16 8.30
CA ILE A 338 -5.85 2.47 7.65
C ILE A 338 -4.76 2.61 6.59
N ASP A 339 -5.05 3.37 5.54
CA ASP A 339 -4.04 3.88 4.60
C ASP A 339 -4.26 5.38 4.31
N SER A 340 -3.62 5.89 3.30
CA SER A 340 -3.65 7.28 2.83
C SER A 340 -2.76 8.26 3.63
N GLY A 341 -1.74 8.76 2.96
CA GLY A 341 -0.91 9.85 3.45
C GLY A 341 0.33 9.47 4.26
N PHE A 342 0.49 8.26 4.73
CA PHE A 342 1.59 7.82 5.58
C PHE A 342 2.98 7.93 4.92
N ARG A 343 3.94 8.58 5.62
CA ARG A 343 5.32 8.79 5.16
C ARG A 343 6.36 8.54 6.25
N ARG A 344 5.99 8.69 7.52
CA ARG A 344 6.92 8.64 8.65
C ARG A 344 6.47 7.61 9.68
N GLY A 345 7.42 7.10 10.47
CA GLY A 345 7.08 6.24 11.61
C GLY A 345 6.17 6.92 12.63
N ASN A 346 6.27 8.23 12.75
CA ASN A 346 5.38 9.04 13.58
C ASN A 346 3.93 8.99 13.12
N ASP A 347 3.69 9.04 11.79
CA ASP A 347 2.35 8.95 11.23
C ASP A 347 1.70 7.60 11.58
N VAL A 348 2.48 6.51 11.51
CA VAL A 348 2.03 5.17 11.88
C VAL A 348 1.65 5.11 13.35
N LEU A 349 2.51 5.61 14.24
CA LEU A 349 2.24 5.59 15.69
C LEU A 349 1.00 6.44 16.06
N LEU A 350 0.78 7.57 15.39
CA LEU A 350 -0.42 8.39 15.59
C LEU A 350 -1.71 7.61 15.25
N ALA A 351 -1.72 6.91 14.10
CA ALA A 351 -2.87 6.09 13.73
C ALA A 351 -3.14 4.96 14.74
N LEU A 352 -2.08 4.29 15.20
CA LEU A 352 -2.20 3.22 16.21
C LEU A 352 -2.70 3.77 17.55
N ALA A 353 -2.21 4.94 17.98
CA ALA A 353 -2.68 5.59 19.20
C ALA A 353 -4.14 6.04 19.11
N LEU A 354 -4.66 6.32 17.91
CA LEU A 354 -6.06 6.64 17.66
C LEU A 354 -6.94 5.39 17.43
N GLY A 355 -6.37 4.19 17.59
CA GLY A 355 -7.12 2.93 17.61
C GLY A 355 -7.00 2.07 16.35
N ALA A 356 -6.25 2.49 15.32
CA ALA A 356 -5.95 1.61 14.21
C ALA A 356 -5.16 0.38 14.68
N LYS A 357 -5.47 -0.80 14.12
CA LYS A 357 -4.70 -2.01 14.40
C LYS A 357 -3.47 -2.13 13.50
N PHE A 358 -3.52 -1.53 12.32
CA PHE A 358 -2.47 -1.66 11.30
C PHE A 358 -2.52 -0.55 10.27
N VAL A 359 -1.37 -0.25 9.64
CA VAL A 359 -1.25 0.81 8.64
C VAL A 359 -0.73 0.24 7.32
N PHE A 360 -1.35 0.61 6.19
CA PHE A 360 -0.85 0.28 4.87
C PHE A 360 -0.24 1.51 4.17
N VAL A 361 0.94 1.32 3.58
CA VAL A 361 1.69 2.40 2.92
C VAL A 361 1.84 2.08 1.43
N GLY A 362 1.42 3.00 0.56
CA GLY A 362 1.39 2.78 -0.90
C GLY A 362 2.56 3.44 -1.62
N ARG A 363 2.38 4.70 -2.03
CA ARG A 363 3.34 5.45 -2.88
C ARG A 363 4.81 5.31 -2.47
N PRO A 364 5.20 5.44 -1.19
CA PRO A 364 6.60 5.31 -0.79
C PRO A 364 7.24 3.98 -1.19
N PHE A 365 6.52 2.86 -1.04
CA PHE A 365 7.03 1.56 -1.46
C PHE A 365 7.12 1.41 -2.97
N ASN A 366 6.20 2.03 -3.73
CA ASN A 366 6.29 2.06 -5.19
C ASN A 366 7.52 2.86 -5.64
N TYR A 367 7.76 4.06 -5.06
CA TYR A 367 8.96 4.86 -5.33
C TYR A 367 10.23 4.10 -4.97
N ALA A 368 10.25 3.43 -3.83
CA ALA A 368 11.38 2.63 -3.38
C ALA A 368 11.70 1.48 -4.36
N GLY A 369 10.66 0.80 -4.86
CA GLY A 369 10.77 -0.20 -5.90
C GLY A 369 11.33 0.35 -7.21
N ALA A 370 10.86 1.52 -7.65
CA ALA A 370 11.35 2.19 -8.85
C ALA A 370 12.86 2.54 -8.75
N VAL A 371 13.27 3.09 -7.61
CA VAL A 371 14.66 3.55 -7.39
C VAL A 371 15.62 2.39 -7.11
N GLY A 372 15.20 1.38 -6.35
CA GLY A 372 16.09 0.36 -5.79
C GLY A 372 15.69 -1.08 -6.04
N GLY A 373 14.57 -1.36 -6.72
CA GLY A 373 14.02 -2.70 -6.81
C GLY A 373 13.64 -3.24 -5.43
N GLU A 374 13.74 -4.54 -5.23
CA GLU A 374 13.47 -5.19 -3.95
C GLU A 374 14.31 -4.61 -2.79
N ALA A 375 15.61 -4.37 -3.02
CA ALA A 375 16.49 -3.76 -2.03
C ALA A 375 16.04 -2.34 -1.62
N GLY A 376 15.43 -1.58 -2.54
CA GLY A 376 14.84 -0.29 -2.24
C GLY A 376 13.63 -0.40 -1.31
N ILE A 377 12.76 -1.38 -1.57
CA ILE A 377 11.57 -1.64 -0.75
C ILE A 377 11.97 -2.08 0.66
N LEU A 378 12.93 -2.98 0.79
CA LEU A 378 13.47 -3.43 2.07
C LEU A 378 14.13 -2.27 2.84
N HIS A 379 14.84 -1.38 2.14
CA HIS A 379 15.42 -0.18 2.75
C HIS A 379 14.34 0.77 3.27
N ALA A 380 13.27 0.99 2.50
CA ALA A 380 12.12 1.80 2.92
C ALA A 380 11.42 1.20 4.16
N ALA A 381 11.23 -0.12 4.19
CA ALA A 381 10.69 -0.82 5.36
C ALA A 381 11.59 -0.66 6.59
N GLY A 382 12.91 -0.78 6.40
CA GLY A 382 13.91 -0.56 7.47
C GLY A 382 13.90 0.86 8.03
N ILE A 383 13.79 1.88 7.17
CA ILE A 383 13.66 3.30 7.59
C ILE A 383 12.41 3.45 8.46
N LEU A 384 11.27 3.02 7.96
CA LEU A 384 9.98 3.19 8.66
C LEU A 384 9.98 2.46 10.01
N ALA A 385 10.45 1.23 10.06
CA ALA A 385 10.58 0.46 11.30
C ALA A 385 11.55 1.10 12.30
N SER A 386 12.68 1.64 11.82
CA SER A 386 13.65 2.34 12.65
C SER A 386 13.06 3.63 13.26
N GLU A 387 12.29 4.39 12.48
CA GLU A 387 11.58 5.57 12.98
C GLU A 387 10.54 5.20 14.05
N ILE A 388 9.71 4.17 13.79
CA ILE A 388 8.72 3.68 14.76
C ILE A 388 9.41 3.26 16.06
N ARG A 389 10.44 2.42 15.98
CA ARG A 389 11.18 1.93 17.14
C ARG A 389 11.79 3.06 17.96
N ARG A 390 12.40 4.06 17.32
CA ARG A 390 12.98 5.23 17.97
C ARG A 390 11.91 6.07 18.66
N ASN A 391 10.82 6.35 17.96
CA ASN A 391 9.74 7.18 18.48
C ASN A 391 9.02 6.51 19.65
N MET A 392 8.80 5.18 19.61
CA MET A 392 8.27 4.42 20.76
C MET A 392 9.12 4.63 22.02
N ALA A 393 10.46 4.60 21.89
CA ALA A 393 11.34 4.86 23.05
C ALA A 393 11.20 6.30 23.57
N LEU A 394 11.07 7.28 22.66
CA LEU A 394 10.91 8.69 23.02
C LEU A 394 9.52 8.99 23.62
N ILE A 395 8.50 8.25 23.23
CA ILE A 395 7.15 8.35 23.79
C ILE A 395 7.08 7.65 25.16
N GLY A 396 7.92 6.64 25.40
CA GLY A 396 7.93 5.83 26.62
C GLY A 396 6.99 4.64 26.55
N VAL A 397 6.88 3.98 25.38
CA VAL A 397 6.07 2.78 25.17
C VAL A 397 6.92 1.58 24.74
N ARG A 398 6.55 0.37 25.15
CA ARG A 398 7.29 -0.89 24.94
C ARG A 398 6.69 -1.75 23.83
N GLY A 399 5.43 -1.52 23.48
CA GLY A 399 4.71 -2.25 22.43
C GLY A 399 3.59 -1.41 21.85
N VAL A 400 3.11 -1.83 20.67
CA VAL A 400 2.01 -1.13 19.98
C VAL A 400 0.70 -1.17 20.80
N ALA A 401 0.52 -2.16 21.66
CA ALA A 401 -0.64 -2.28 22.53
C ALA A 401 -0.69 -1.24 23.65
N GLU A 402 0.43 -0.57 23.95
CA GLU A 402 0.48 0.50 24.94
C GLU A 402 0.12 1.88 24.33
N LEU A 403 -0.05 1.96 23.02
CA LEU A 403 -0.47 3.18 22.34
C LEU A 403 -1.97 3.42 22.56
N HIS A 404 -2.33 4.62 23.00
CA HIS A 404 -3.71 5.03 23.25
C HIS A 404 -3.88 6.55 23.09
N PRO A 405 -5.12 7.06 22.88
CA PRO A 405 -5.37 8.49 22.64
C PRO A 405 -4.88 9.43 23.74
N GLY A 406 -4.78 8.96 24.99
CA GLY A 406 -4.27 9.75 26.13
C GLY A 406 -2.78 10.13 26.02
N LEU A 407 -2.01 9.54 25.08
CA LEU A 407 -0.66 9.95 24.76
C LEU A 407 -0.61 11.13 23.78
N LEU A 408 -1.77 11.61 23.33
CA LEU A 408 -1.88 12.64 22.31
C LEU A 408 -2.57 13.90 22.86
N LEU A 409 -2.04 15.05 22.48
CA LEU A 409 -2.70 16.34 22.59
C LEU A 409 -3.17 16.74 21.18
N LYS A 410 -4.48 16.88 20.98
CA LYS A 410 -5.03 17.47 19.76
C LYS A 410 -4.90 18.97 19.84
N ARG A 411 -4.26 19.56 18.84
CA ARG A 411 -4.11 21.01 18.73
C ARG A 411 -5.49 21.63 18.48
N ALA A 412 -5.81 22.70 19.20
CA ALA A 412 -6.96 23.52 18.86
C ALA A 412 -6.77 24.09 17.44
N ALA A 413 -7.86 24.09 16.67
CA ALA A 413 -7.85 24.61 15.31
C ALA A 413 -7.60 26.11 15.27
#